data_c66cdaf08c92ddc57c46fb711f6308dc
#
_entry.id   c66cdaf08c92ddc57c46fb711f6308dc
#
_cell.length_a   1.000
_cell.length_b   1.000
_cell.length_c   1.000
_cell.angle_alpha   90.00
_cell.angle_beta   90.00
_cell.angle_gamma   90.00
#
_symmetry.space_group_name_H-M   'P 1'
#
loop_
_entity.id
_entity.type
_entity.pdbx_description
1 polymer ?
#
loop_
_entity_poly.entity_id
_entity_poly.type
_entity_poly.pdbx_seq_one_letter_code
_entity_poly.pdbx_strand_id
1 'polypeptide(L)'
;TDFQGNVYVGDRGNARVTVLDNDLNLKANYDQTGNPWAVCVSGGPGPKNPGKQYLYVSNSWPDSAPAAQAEYTGEVYKMELDGTIIGKFGKGGKAVGEFSTIHQIDCRDPNTIYTAEINNWRSQKIVLKPTAASSKTAGN
;
A
#
# COMPACT_ATOMS: atom_id res chain seq x y z
N THR A 1 0.55 6.16 -11.13
CA THR A 1 -0.40 7.28 -11.38
C THR A 1 -1.82 6.78 -11.27
N ASP A 2 -2.75 7.68 -10.92
CA ASP A 2 -4.19 7.42 -10.99
C ASP A 2 -4.76 7.78 -12.37
N PHE A 3 -6.08 7.64 -12.54
CA PHE A 3 -6.76 7.97 -13.81
C PHE A 3 -6.82 9.45 -14.12
N GLN A 4 -6.65 10.30 -13.12
CA GLN A 4 -6.64 11.75 -13.28
C GLN A 4 -5.24 12.26 -13.65
N GLY A 5 -4.23 11.37 -13.71
CA GLY A 5 -2.84 11.69 -13.97
C GLY A 5 -2.05 12.10 -12.74
N ASN A 6 -2.64 12.05 -11.53
CA ASN A 6 -1.87 12.35 -10.33
C ASN A 6 -0.77 11.31 -10.10
N VAL A 7 0.38 11.78 -9.65
CA VAL A 7 1.58 10.98 -9.37
C VAL A 7 1.72 10.78 -7.87
N TYR A 8 1.90 9.54 -7.43
CA TYR A 8 2.12 9.18 -6.02
C TYR A 8 3.57 8.75 -5.84
N VAL A 9 4.29 9.45 -4.98
CA VAL A 9 5.72 9.25 -4.74
C VAL A 9 5.96 8.82 -3.30
N GLY A 10 6.61 7.69 -3.11
CA GLY A 10 7.12 7.28 -1.80
C GLY A 10 8.31 8.15 -1.40
N ASP A 11 8.07 9.22 -0.69
CA ASP A 11 9.10 10.13 -0.16
C ASP A 11 9.59 9.57 1.19
N ARG A 12 10.33 8.46 1.09
CA ARG A 12 10.74 7.63 2.21
C ARG A 12 11.56 8.38 3.25
N GLY A 13 12.50 9.19 2.80
CA GLY A 13 13.37 9.96 3.69
C GLY A 13 12.60 10.98 4.56
N ASN A 14 11.43 11.39 4.10
CA ASN A 14 10.54 12.31 4.81
C ASN A 14 9.32 11.60 5.43
N ALA A 15 9.31 10.26 5.44
CA ALA A 15 8.26 9.42 6.03
C ALA A 15 6.84 9.79 5.53
N ARG A 16 6.68 9.96 4.20
CA ARG A 16 5.39 10.35 3.63
C ARG A 16 5.22 9.86 2.20
N VAL A 17 3.98 9.79 1.73
CA VAL A 17 3.65 9.75 0.31
C VAL A 17 3.34 11.16 -0.15
N THR A 18 4.07 11.64 -1.16
CA THR A 18 3.81 12.92 -1.80
C THR A 18 2.95 12.72 -3.03
N VAL A 19 1.88 13.48 -3.14
CA VAL A 19 0.96 13.46 -4.29
C VAL A 19 1.14 14.72 -5.10
N LEU A 20 1.39 14.53 -6.39
CA LEU A 20 1.58 15.61 -7.36
C LEU A 20 0.48 15.54 -8.43
N ASP A 21 0.14 16.65 -9.02
CA ASP A 21 -0.71 16.66 -10.21
C ASP A 21 0.09 16.24 -11.47
N ASN A 22 -0.57 16.26 -12.63
CA ASN A 22 0.04 15.90 -13.90
C ASN A 22 1.16 16.86 -14.34
N ASP A 23 1.16 18.09 -13.81
CA ASP A 23 2.20 19.09 -14.05
C ASP A 23 3.27 19.12 -12.96
N LEU A 24 3.23 18.11 -12.06
CA LEU A 24 4.13 17.91 -10.92
C LEU A 24 4.02 18.98 -9.82
N ASN A 25 2.91 19.71 -9.74
CA ASN A 25 2.65 20.59 -8.62
C ASN A 25 2.17 19.76 -7.42
N LEU A 26 2.60 20.16 -6.22
CA LEU A 26 2.20 19.49 -4.98
C LEU A 26 0.69 19.63 -4.72
N LYS A 27 0.02 18.50 -4.52
CA LYS A 27 -1.39 18.41 -4.14
C LYS A 27 -1.59 18.06 -2.67
N ALA A 28 -0.86 17.04 -2.19
CA ALA A 28 -1.01 16.54 -0.81
C ALA A 28 0.24 15.81 -0.34
N ASN A 29 0.35 15.64 0.97
CA ASN A 29 1.27 14.72 1.63
C ASN A 29 0.49 13.83 2.60
N TYR A 30 0.78 12.51 2.59
CA TYR A 30 0.20 11.52 3.50
C TYR A 30 1.33 10.94 4.35
N ASP A 31 1.34 11.22 5.66
CA ASP A 31 2.41 10.90 6.60
C ASP A 31 2.05 9.76 7.58
N GLN A 32 0.88 9.12 7.39
CA GLN A 32 0.37 8.13 8.33
C GLN A 32 0.92 6.70 8.09
N THR A 33 1.73 6.49 7.05
CA THR A 33 2.17 5.16 6.62
C THR A 33 3.61 4.81 7.00
N GLY A 34 4.26 5.64 7.80
CA GLY A 34 5.68 5.47 8.14
C GLY A 34 6.59 5.75 6.95
N ASN A 35 7.61 4.91 6.75
CA ASN A 35 8.61 5.09 5.68
C ASN A 35 8.19 4.34 4.40
N PRO A 36 7.50 4.96 3.45
CA PRO A 36 7.02 4.29 2.25
C PRO A 36 8.18 3.91 1.33
N TRP A 37 8.24 2.65 0.92
CA TRP A 37 9.18 2.20 -0.11
C TRP A 37 8.46 1.89 -1.41
N ALA A 38 7.55 0.91 -1.39
CA ALA A 38 6.74 0.61 -2.55
C ALA A 38 5.39 1.34 -2.47
N VAL A 39 5.04 1.99 -3.55
CA VAL A 39 3.76 2.67 -3.74
C VAL A 39 3.11 2.13 -5.00
N CYS A 40 1.85 1.70 -4.90
CA CYS A 40 1.10 1.15 -6.02
C CYS A 40 -0.32 1.71 -6.02
N VAL A 41 -0.74 2.32 -7.12
CA VAL A 41 -2.14 2.66 -7.36
C VAL A 41 -2.79 1.51 -8.11
N SER A 42 -3.88 0.96 -7.56
CA SER A 42 -4.56 -0.20 -8.15
C SER A 42 -5.10 0.10 -9.54
N GLY A 43 -5.18 -0.97 -10.32
CA GLY A 43 -5.49 -0.89 -11.73
C GLY A 43 -6.78 -0.16 -12.04
N GLY A 44 -6.74 0.37 -13.21
CA GLY A 44 -7.77 1.15 -13.83
C GLY A 44 -9.02 0.40 -14.24
N PRO A 45 -9.93 1.09 -14.98
CA PRO A 45 -11.14 0.48 -15.45
C PRO A 45 -10.81 -0.73 -16.30
N GLY A 46 -11.05 -1.88 -15.73
CA GLY A 46 -10.99 -3.16 -16.39
C GLY A 46 -12.28 -3.90 -16.10
N PRO A 47 -12.56 -5.02 -16.80
CA PRO A 47 -13.79 -5.79 -16.61
C PRO A 47 -14.04 -6.23 -15.15
N LYS A 48 -12.98 -6.29 -14.34
CA LYS A 48 -13.04 -6.73 -12.94
C LYS A 48 -13.06 -5.60 -11.92
N ASN A 49 -12.83 -4.36 -12.32
CA ASN A 49 -12.81 -3.21 -11.40
C ASN A 49 -13.17 -1.91 -12.13
N PRO A 50 -14.46 -1.71 -12.39
CA PRO A 50 -14.94 -0.62 -13.24
C PRO A 50 -14.94 0.75 -12.55
N GLY A 51 -13.90 1.14 -11.84
CA GLY A 51 -13.82 2.55 -11.53
C GLY A 51 -13.27 3.01 -10.20
N LYS A 52 -13.04 2.15 -9.21
CA LYS A 52 -12.44 2.61 -7.95
C LYS A 52 -10.98 2.17 -7.86
N GLN A 53 -10.09 3.15 -7.71
CA GLN A 53 -8.68 2.91 -7.46
C GLN A 53 -8.37 3.02 -5.97
N TYR A 54 -7.38 2.28 -5.53
CA TYR A 54 -6.83 2.33 -4.18
C TYR A 54 -5.33 2.54 -4.25
N LEU A 55 -4.82 3.20 -3.24
CA LEU A 55 -3.39 3.36 -3.01
C LEU A 55 -2.90 2.29 -2.03
N TYR A 56 -1.84 1.56 -2.40
CA TYR A 56 -1.13 0.62 -1.54
C TYR A 56 0.26 1.15 -1.25
N VAL A 57 0.61 1.16 0.03
CA VAL A 57 1.88 1.72 0.52
C VAL A 57 2.54 0.74 1.47
N SER A 58 3.78 0.33 1.19
CA SER A 58 4.54 -0.46 2.14
C SER A 58 5.26 0.45 3.13
N ASN A 59 5.20 0.09 4.43
CA ASN A 59 6.06 0.65 5.44
C ASN A 59 7.31 -0.23 5.58
N SER A 60 8.47 0.31 5.25
CA SER A 60 9.73 -0.43 5.28
C SER A 60 10.84 0.42 5.85
N TRP A 61 11.30 0.06 7.04
CA TRP A 61 12.48 0.68 7.63
C TRP A 61 13.71 0.52 6.71
N PRO A 62 14.67 1.45 6.81
CA PRO A 62 15.94 1.33 6.11
C PRO A 62 16.62 -0.02 6.40
N ASP A 63 17.28 -0.61 5.41
CA ASP A 63 18.00 -1.88 5.56
C ASP A 63 19.12 -1.80 6.62
N SER A 64 19.59 -0.59 6.89
CA SER A 64 20.58 -0.29 7.94
C SER A 64 19.97 -0.12 9.34
N ALA A 65 18.65 -0.21 9.49
CA ALA A 65 18.02 -0.04 10.79
C ALA A 65 18.36 -1.22 11.72
N PRO A 66 18.61 -0.97 13.02
CA PRO A 66 18.81 -2.02 13.99
C PRO A 66 17.63 -3.01 14.01
N ALA A 67 17.91 -4.28 14.28
CA ALA A 67 16.89 -5.33 14.37
C ALA A 67 15.75 -5.00 15.37
N ALA A 68 16.02 -4.21 16.40
CA ALA A 68 15.02 -3.71 17.35
C ALA A 68 13.94 -2.84 16.70
N GLN A 69 14.15 -2.32 15.50
CA GLN A 69 13.17 -1.53 14.75
C GLN A 69 12.45 -2.35 13.68
N ALA A 70 12.75 -3.63 13.56
CA ALA A 70 12.12 -4.53 12.59
C ALA A 70 10.61 -4.70 12.83
N GLU A 71 10.12 -4.49 14.05
CA GLU A 71 8.70 -4.52 14.38
C GLU A 71 7.89 -3.36 13.74
N TYR A 72 8.55 -2.32 13.26
CA TYR A 72 7.92 -1.21 12.54
C TYR A 72 8.02 -1.33 11.02
N THR A 73 8.39 -2.48 10.51
CA THR A 73 8.48 -2.78 9.07
C THR A 73 7.49 -3.88 8.66
N GLY A 74 7.26 -4.02 7.37
CA GLY A 74 6.47 -5.13 6.83
C GLY A 74 4.96 -4.91 6.84
N GLU A 75 4.49 -3.72 7.15
CA GLU A 75 3.09 -3.38 6.98
C GLU A 75 2.82 -2.88 5.56
N VAL A 76 1.64 -3.22 5.03
CA VAL A 76 1.10 -2.64 3.80
C VAL A 76 -0.24 -1.99 4.13
N TYR A 77 -0.33 -0.72 3.84
CA TYR A 77 -1.55 0.08 4.01
C TYR A 77 -2.36 0.07 2.72
N LYS A 78 -3.67 -0.13 2.84
CA LYS A 78 -4.64 0.12 1.78
C LYS A 78 -5.36 1.42 2.09
N MET A 79 -5.35 2.34 1.13
CA MET A 79 -5.86 3.69 1.30
C MET A 79 -6.78 4.07 0.15
N GLU A 80 -7.71 4.97 0.41
CA GLU A 80 -8.35 5.76 -0.64
C GLU A 80 -7.32 6.71 -1.27
N LEU A 81 -7.62 7.23 -2.46
CA LEU A 81 -6.70 8.16 -3.13
C LEU A 81 -6.60 9.54 -2.45
N ASP A 82 -7.49 9.85 -1.52
CA ASP A 82 -7.45 11.05 -0.69
C ASP A 82 -6.57 10.93 0.56
N GLY A 83 -5.95 9.76 0.77
CA GLY A 83 -5.07 9.48 1.91
C GLY A 83 -5.77 8.78 3.07
N THR A 84 -7.07 8.55 3.02
CA THR A 84 -7.79 7.83 4.08
C THR A 84 -7.36 6.36 4.13
N ILE A 85 -6.81 5.91 5.26
CA ILE A 85 -6.47 4.51 5.48
C ILE A 85 -7.76 3.70 5.70
N ILE A 86 -8.01 2.69 4.86
CA ILE A 86 -9.17 1.80 4.95
C ILE A 86 -8.81 0.39 5.43
N GLY A 87 -7.53 0.09 5.55
CA GLY A 87 -7.03 -1.17 6.10
C GLY A 87 -5.54 -1.29 6.03
N LYS A 88 -5.01 -2.27 6.76
CA LYS A 88 -3.61 -2.68 6.65
C LYS A 88 -3.47 -4.19 6.83
N PHE A 89 -2.39 -4.75 6.31
CA PHE A 89 -2.01 -6.15 6.51
C PHE A 89 -0.50 -6.28 6.61
N GLY A 90 -0.04 -7.44 7.07
CA GLY A 90 1.38 -7.73 7.26
C GLY A 90 1.92 -7.22 8.59
N LYS A 91 3.12 -7.66 8.90
CA LYS A 91 3.97 -7.25 10.01
C LYS A 91 5.41 -7.66 9.70
N GLY A 92 6.37 -7.20 10.48
CA GLY A 92 7.77 -7.60 10.36
C GLY A 92 7.99 -9.08 10.64
N GLY A 93 8.80 -9.76 9.81
CA GLY A 93 9.18 -11.14 10.03
C GLY A 93 9.45 -11.94 8.76
N LYS A 94 9.61 -13.28 8.94
CA LYS A 94 9.97 -14.23 7.87
C LYS A 94 8.92 -15.29 7.58
N ALA A 95 7.87 -15.40 8.39
CA ALA A 95 6.79 -16.34 8.13
C ALA A 95 5.90 -15.88 6.95
N VAL A 96 5.00 -16.75 6.50
CA VAL A 96 4.02 -16.39 5.47
C VAL A 96 3.09 -15.29 6.03
N GLY A 97 2.92 -14.21 5.27
CA GLY A 97 2.16 -13.03 5.70
C GLY A 97 2.94 -12.07 6.59
N GLU A 98 4.20 -12.38 6.90
CA GLU A 98 5.15 -11.45 7.50
C GLU A 98 6.08 -10.94 6.39
N PHE A 99 6.60 -9.73 6.55
CA PHE A 99 7.45 -9.09 5.54
C PHE A 99 8.66 -8.44 6.20
N SER A 100 9.74 -8.33 5.42
CA SER A 100 10.84 -7.47 5.76
C SER A 100 10.76 -6.18 4.94
N THR A 101 11.70 -5.95 4.04
CA THR A 101 11.64 -4.78 3.16
C THR A 101 10.86 -5.11 1.91
N ILE A 102 9.60 -4.69 1.83
CA ILE A 102 8.81 -4.79 0.60
C ILE A 102 9.30 -3.70 -0.35
N HIS A 103 10.00 -4.12 -1.40
CA HIS A 103 10.58 -3.22 -2.39
C HIS A 103 9.63 -2.90 -3.54
N GLN A 104 8.75 -3.84 -3.86
CA GLN A 104 7.78 -3.69 -4.95
C GLN A 104 6.43 -4.29 -4.58
N ILE A 105 5.37 -3.62 -5.04
CA ILE A 105 3.99 -4.08 -4.94
C ILE A 105 3.36 -4.06 -6.33
N ASP A 106 2.72 -5.16 -6.71
CA ASP A 106 1.78 -5.20 -7.84
C ASP A 106 0.36 -5.27 -7.28
N CYS A 107 -0.43 -4.26 -7.55
CA CYS A 107 -1.80 -4.11 -7.09
C CYS A 107 -2.80 -3.90 -8.24
N ARG A 108 -2.47 -4.38 -9.44
CA ARG A 108 -3.37 -4.27 -10.61
C ARG A 108 -4.76 -4.82 -10.34
N ASP A 109 -4.85 -5.90 -9.58
CA ASP A 109 -6.10 -6.36 -8.96
C ASP A 109 -6.15 -5.84 -7.52
N PRO A 110 -7.14 -5.00 -7.15
CA PRO A 110 -7.17 -4.38 -5.82
C PRO A 110 -7.43 -5.37 -4.67
N ASN A 111 -7.70 -6.63 -4.97
CA ASN A 111 -7.91 -7.68 -3.97
C ASN A 111 -6.85 -8.79 -4.04
N THR A 112 -5.96 -8.74 -5.02
CA THR A 112 -4.87 -9.71 -5.15
C THR A 112 -3.55 -8.95 -5.30
N ILE A 113 -2.79 -8.89 -4.22
CA ILE A 113 -1.55 -8.14 -4.13
C ILE A 113 -0.37 -9.09 -4.26
N TYR A 114 0.61 -8.72 -5.06
CA TYR A 114 1.90 -9.41 -5.10
C TYR A 114 2.97 -8.48 -4.55
N THR A 115 3.81 -9.00 -3.67
CA THR A 115 4.94 -8.27 -3.08
C THR A 115 6.26 -8.92 -3.47
N ALA A 116 7.30 -8.12 -3.65
CA ALA A 116 8.68 -8.58 -3.73
C ALA A 116 9.49 -7.99 -2.59
N GLU A 117 10.21 -8.87 -1.87
CA GLU A 117 10.97 -8.52 -0.67
C GLU A 117 12.47 -8.63 -0.92
N ILE A 118 13.25 -7.66 -0.43
CA ILE A 118 14.71 -7.70 -0.54
C ILE A 118 15.29 -8.68 0.48
N ASN A 119 15.06 -8.46 1.77
CA ASN A 119 15.78 -9.15 2.83
C ASN A 119 15.31 -10.59 3.05
N ASN A 120 14.11 -10.92 2.66
CA ASN A 120 13.56 -12.28 2.73
C ASN A 120 13.74 -13.07 1.41
N TRP A 121 14.28 -12.45 0.36
CA TRP A 121 14.58 -13.07 -0.94
C TRP A 121 13.41 -13.86 -1.53
N ARG A 122 12.19 -13.27 -1.48
CA ARG A 122 10.97 -13.94 -1.93
C ARG A 122 9.93 -12.97 -2.47
N SER A 123 8.93 -13.55 -3.11
CA SER A 123 7.68 -12.87 -3.44
C SER A 123 6.53 -13.57 -2.76
N GLN A 124 5.50 -12.82 -2.37
CA GLN A 124 4.28 -13.37 -1.79
C GLN A 124 3.06 -12.89 -2.57
N LYS A 125 2.07 -13.79 -2.69
CA LYS A 125 0.73 -13.47 -3.19
C LYS A 125 -0.21 -13.36 -2.00
N ILE A 126 -0.87 -12.22 -1.86
CA ILE A 126 -1.83 -11.94 -0.80
C ILE A 126 -3.21 -11.76 -1.44
N VAL A 127 -4.19 -12.54 -0.99
CA VAL A 127 -5.59 -12.37 -1.38
C VAL A 127 -6.30 -11.68 -0.22
N LEU A 128 -6.74 -10.46 -0.45
CA LEU A 128 -7.49 -9.69 0.53
C LEU A 128 -8.93 -10.21 0.56
N LYS A 129 -9.38 -10.61 1.73
CA LYS A 129 -10.79 -10.99 1.93
C LYS A 129 -11.63 -9.70 1.85
N PRO A 130 -12.79 -9.73 1.18
CA PRO A 130 -13.75 -8.64 1.30
C PRO A 130 -14.05 -8.45 2.79
N THR A 131 -13.94 -7.23 3.29
CA THR A 131 -14.56 -6.89 4.58
C THR A 131 -16.04 -7.21 4.43
N ALA A 132 -16.57 -8.07 5.32
CA ALA A 132 -17.98 -8.33 5.35
C ALA A 132 -18.69 -6.97 5.44
N ALA A 133 -19.36 -6.58 4.36
CA ALA A 133 -20.24 -5.43 4.41
C ALA A 133 -21.19 -5.70 5.56
N SER A 134 -21.27 -4.80 6.53
CA SER A 134 -22.25 -4.89 7.59
C SER A 134 -23.62 -4.94 6.90
N SER A 135 -24.19 -6.11 6.81
CA SER A 135 -25.58 -6.30 6.41
C SER A 135 -26.43 -5.73 7.54
N LYS A 136 -26.56 -4.42 7.61
CA LYS A 136 -27.71 -3.82 8.26
C LYS A 136 -28.89 -4.09 7.34
N THR A 137 -29.49 -5.25 7.55
CA THR A 137 -30.86 -5.55 7.17
C THR A 137 -31.72 -4.36 7.60
N ALA A 138 -32.24 -3.65 6.61
CA ALA A 138 -33.41 -2.85 6.84
C ALA A 138 -34.53 -3.82 7.23
N GLY A 139 -34.78 -3.93 8.52
CA GLY A 139 -35.96 -4.56 9.06
C GLY A 139 -37.07 -3.52 9.12
N ASN A 140 -38.10 -3.80 8.41
CA ASN A 140 -39.48 -3.26 8.42
C ASN A 140 -39.70 -1.84 8.91
#